data_ec29b6325175b3ba17adcf4abe933d50
#
_entry.id   ec29b6325175b3ba17adcf4abe933d50
#
_cell.length_a   1.000
_cell.length_b   1.000
_cell.length_c   1.000
_cell.angle_alpha   90.00
_cell.angle_beta   90.00
_cell.angle_gamma   90.00
#
_symmetry.space_group_name_H-M   'P 1'
#
loop_
_entity.id
_entity.type
_entity.pdbx_description
1 polymer ?
#
loop_
_entity_poly.entity_id
_entity_poly.type
_entity_poly.pdbx_seq_one_letter_code
_entity_poly.pdbx_strand_id
1 'polypeptide(L)'
;MAHNNLQTIAEREASILAPYAMHSSDTLGRCYDEQQQSYRGPFQRDRDRIVHSAAYRRLSGKMQVFTGDMGDYHRTRLTHTHEVSSIARTLARALRLNEDLVEALALFHDIGHPPFGHAGEDALAKCLETEGGFSHNQYALTIAEQLETRHQHFPGLNLTQEVLAGQATRVDKSAPEISPLLEVQAVEAADSMTYDAHDTDDALKLGLVKFAELEQLDLIKICQQQIASRVDELGEREYQRAIIHTLLDCQVTNVLEHTSTALANFQWDSASAARQSDFRIGTVGEIAKAKKQLEAFLYERVYRHVAIVKTRELAQRQIQQLFAVLVKNPEIMPIRFVEHGEQVGLPRSVGHYIAGMTDRFFEQQFLAHVSR
;
A
#
# COMPACT_ATOMS: atom_id res chain seq x y z
N MET A 1 20.99 -16.90 -29.64
CA MET A 1 21.59 -18.13 -29.05
C MET A 1 20.70 -18.54 -27.91
N ALA A 2 20.11 -19.73 -27.95
CA ALA A 2 19.29 -20.23 -26.88
C ALA A 2 20.18 -20.47 -25.65
N HIS A 3 19.79 -19.92 -24.50
CA HIS A 3 20.40 -20.24 -23.22
C HIS A 3 19.95 -21.65 -22.81
N ASN A 4 20.54 -22.66 -23.41
CA ASN A 4 20.15 -24.08 -23.29
C ASN A 4 20.20 -24.68 -21.88
N ASN A 5 20.58 -23.90 -20.86
CA ASN A 5 20.72 -24.36 -19.46
C ASN A 5 19.92 -23.54 -18.45
N LEU A 6 19.08 -22.60 -18.88
CA LEU A 6 18.24 -21.85 -17.96
C LEU A 6 16.85 -22.49 -17.87
N GLN A 7 16.39 -22.76 -16.67
CA GLN A 7 15.02 -23.17 -16.39
C GLN A 7 14.06 -22.08 -16.89
N THR A 8 13.03 -22.49 -17.61
CA THR A 8 11.97 -21.56 -18.04
C THR A 8 11.16 -21.06 -16.83
N ILE A 9 10.47 -19.93 -17.00
CA ILE A 9 9.59 -19.39 -15.97
C ILE A 9 8.50 -20.39 -15.61
N ALA A 10 7.87 -21.01 -16.59
CA ALA A 10 6.82 -22.02 -16.39
C ALA A 10 7.34 -23.24 -15.61
N GLU A 11 8.53 -23.77 -15.92
CA GLU A 11 9.13 -24.89 -15.18
C GLU A 11 9.44 -24.52 -13.74
N ARG A 12 9.94 -23.29 -13.51
CA ARG A 12 10.20 -22.79 -12.15
C ARG A 12 8.90 -22.66 -11.37
N GLU A 13 7.89 -22.00 -11.92
CA GLU A 13 6.60 -21.82 -11.28
C GLU A 13 5.90 -23.14 -10.99
N ALA A 14 5.91 -24.09 -11.92
CA ALA A 14 5.34 -25.43 -11.71
C ALA A 14 5.98 -26.17 -10.53
N SER A 15 7.25 -25.88 -10.19
CA SER A 15 7.95 -26.53 -9.07
C SER A 15 7.66 -25.89 -7.72
N ILE A 16 7.32 -24.58 -7.68
CA ILE A 16 7.21 -23.84 -6.41
C ILE A 16 5.80 -23.33 -6.11
N LEU A 17 4.99 -23.01 -7.12
CA LEU A 17 3.65 -22.48 -6.93
C LEU A 17 2.63 -23.60 -6.69
N ALA A 18 1.57 -23.26 -5.98
CA ALA A 18 0.39 -24.13 -5.86
C ALA A 18 -0.52 -23.95 -7.08
N PRO A 19 -1.40 -24.92 -7.40
CA PRO A 19 -2.33 -24.79 -8.52
C PRO A 19 -3.26 -23.57 -8.40
N TYR A 20 -3.62 -23.18 -7.19
CA TYR A 20 -4.48 -22.03 -6.91
C TYR A 20 -3.79 -20.67 -6.99
N ALA A 21 -2.47 -20.64 -7.14
CA ALA A 21 -1.71 -19.40 -7.32
C ALA A 21 -1.87 -18.90 -8.76
N MET A 22 -1.66 -17.60 -8.95
CA MET A 22 -1.63 -16.99 -10.29
C MET A 22 -0.33 -17.34 -11.01
N HIS A 23 -0.39 -18.23 -11.99
CA HIS A 23 0.77 -18.58 -12.81
C HIS A 23 0.99 -17.54 -13.92
N SER A 24 2.25 -17.29 -14.28
CA SER A 24 2.60 -16.37 -15.37
C SER A 24 2.04 -16.80 -16.73
N SER A 25 1.79 -18.11 -16.93
CA SER A 25 1.15 -18.65 -18.13
C SER A 25 -0.30 -18.23 -18.27
N ASP A 26 -0.97 -17.92 -17.15
CA ASP A 26 -2.41 -17.66 -17.10
C ASP A 26 -2.72 -16.15 -17.10
N THR A 27 -1.68 -15.31 -17.25
CA THR A 27 -1.85 -13.84 -17.25
C THR A 27 -2.74 -13.40 -18.42
N LEU A 28 -3.63 -12.46 -18.12
CA LEU A 28 -4.44 -11.76 -19.13
C LEU A 28 -3.60 -10.77 -19.96
N GLY A 29 -2.32 -10.61 -19.62
CA GLY A 29 -1.39 -9.78 -20.36
C GLY A 29 -1.50 -8.29 -20.05
N ARG A 30 -1.12 -7.49 -21.04
CA ARG A 30 -1.00 -6.03 -20.96
C ARG A 30 -1.88 -5.35 -22.01
N CYS A 31 -2.19 -4.09 -21.80
CA CYS A 31 -2.94 -3.29 -22.77
C CYS A 31 -2.19 -3.14 -24.09
N TYR A 32 -0.88 -2.91 -24.02
CA TYR A 32 -0.01 -2.74 -25.19
C TYR A 32 0.92 -3.94 -25.32
N ASP A 33 0.95 -4.56 -26.51
CA ASP A 33 1.82 -5.69 -26.80
C ASP A 33 3.30 -5.30 -26.77
N GLU A 34 4.10 -6.16 -26.15
CA GLU A 34 5.55 -5.98 -26.06
C GLU A 34 6.29 -7.30 -26.16
N GLN A 35 7.49 -7.25 -26.67
CA GLN A 35 8.35 -8.42 -26.76
C GLN A 35 8.61 -9.01 -25.37
N GLN A 36 8.28 -10.27 -25.19
CA GLN A 36 8.53 -11.02 -23.96
C GLN A 36 10.02 -11.39 -23.86
N GLN A 37 10.51 -11.45 -22.64
CA GLN A 37 11.88 -11.88 -22.34
C GLN A 37 11.84 -13.27 -21.72
N SER A 38 12.70 -14.18 -22.21
CA SER A 38 12.71 -15.58 -21.76
C SER A 38 13.16 -15.77 -20.31
N TYR A 39 13.87 -14.79 -19.74
CA TYR A 39 14.47 -14.85 -18.41
C TYR A 39 13.72 -14.06 -17.33
N ARG A 40 12.68 -13.32 -17.70
CA ARG A 40 11.91 -12.44 -16.79
C ARG A 40 10.42 -12.57 -17.04
N GLY A 41 9.68 -12.98 -15.98
CA GLY A 41 8.24 -13.14 -16.02
C GLY A 41 7.47 -11.82 -16.14
N PRO A 42 6.18 -11.87 -16.48
CA PRO A 42 5.34 -10.69 -16.63
C PRO A 42 5.25 -9.87 -15.34
N PHE A 43 5.05 -10.53 -14.18
CA PHE A 43 4.92 -9.86 -12.88
C PHE A 43 6.23 -9.28 -12.37
N GLN A 44 7.34 -9.97 -12.62
CA GLN A 44 8.68 -9.42 -12.34
C GLN A 44 8.94 -8.15 -13.16
N ARG A 45 8.47 -8.11 -14.42
CA ARG A 45 8.57 -6.92 -15.26
C ARG A 45 7.70 -5.78 -14.73
N ASP A 46 6.53 -6.06 -14.16
CA ASP A 46 5.67 -5.07 -13.50
C ASP A 46 6.36 -4.46 -12.30
N ARG A 47 6.91 -5.28 -11.41
CA ARG A 47 7.72 -4.83 -10.28
C ARG A 47 8.81 -3.85 -10.74
N ASP A 48 9.59 -4.22 -11.74
CA ASP A 48 10.67 -3.38 -12.24
C ASP A 48 10.15 -2.04 -12.80
N ARG A 49 9.00 -2.01 -13.46
CA ARG A 49 8.35 -0.80 -13.97
C ARG A 49 7.89 0.11 -12.84
N ILE A 50 7.28 -0.46 -11.81
CA ILE A 50 6.83 0.27 -10.61
C ILE A 50 8.03 0.90 -9.91
N VAL A 51 9.06 0.13 -9.57
CA VAL A 51 10.26 0.59 -8.86
C VAL A 51 10.97 1.71 -9.63
N HIS A 52 10.97 1.62 -10.95
CA HIS A 52 11.60 2.63 -11.81
C HIS A 52 10.69 3.83 -12.14
N SER A 53 9.44 3.87 -11.69
CA SER A 53 8.53 5.00 -11.92
C SER A 53 8.92 6.22 -11.09
N ALA A 54 8.52 7.41 -11.54
CA ALA A 54 8.72 8.64 -10.79
C ALA A 54 7.79 8.68 -9.55
N ALA A 55 6.59 8.12 -9.67
CA ALA A 55 5.63 8.05 -8.59
C ALA A 55 6.16 7.22 -7.41
N TYR A 56 6.74 6.05 -7.67
CA TYR A 56 7.36 5.21 -6.64
C TYR A 56 8.51 5.92 -5.91
N ARG A 57 9.43 6.56 -6.66
CA ARG A 57 10.52 7.31 -6.04
C ARG A 57 10.06 8.45 -5.14
N ARG A 58 8.93 9.09 -5.47
CA ARG A 58 8.35 10.16 -4.65
C ARG A 58 7.79 9.70 -3.31
N LEU A 59 7.51 8.40 -3.12
CA LEU A 59 7.12 7.84 -1.82
C LEU A 59 8.16 8.10 -0.72
N SER A 60 9.45 8.22 -1.07
CA SER A 60 10.51 8.59 -0.12
C SER A 60 10.38 9.99 0.48
N GLY A 61 9.64 10.88 -0.17
CA GLY A 61 9.38 12.24 0.29
C GLY A 61 7.95 12.48 0.74
N LYS A 62 7.19 11.41 1.02
CA LYS A 62 5.82 11.45 1.57
C LYS A 62 5.79 10.73 2.90
N MET A 63 5.27 11.39 3.93
CA MET A 63 5.14 10.80 5.26
C MET A 63 4.01 9.76 5.30
N GLN A 64 4.18 8.71 6.15
CA GLN A 64 3.19 7.64 6.25
C GLN A 64 1.92 8.11 6.96
N VAL A 65 1.99 8.47 8.22
CA VAL A 65 0.80 8.81 9.02
C VAL A 65 0.97 10.10 9.80
N PHE A 66 2.13 10.32 10.41
CA PHE A 66 2.34 11.41 11.34
C PHE A 66 3.16 12.53 10.70
N THR A 67 2.53 13.69 10.54
CA THR A 67 3.19 14.94 10.18
C THR A 67 3.68 15.63 11.45
N GLY A 68 4.79 15.16 12.00
CA GLY A 68 5.43 15.74 13.18
C GLY A 68 6.94 15.76 13.02
N ASP A 69 7.63 16.52 13.87
CA ASP A 69 9.09 16.52 13.90
C ASP A 69 9.58 15.26 14.61
N MET A 70 9.69 14.16 13.87
CA MET A 70 10.26 12.88 14.33
C MET A 70 11.78 12.81 14.12
N GLY A 71 12.43 13.94 13.75
CA GLY A 71 13.85 13.96 13.42
C GLY A 71 14.18 13.05 12.23
N ASP A 72 15.34 12.40 12.27
CA ASP A 72 15.82 11.53 11.17
C ASP A 72 15.14 10.14 11.10
N TYR A 73 14.27 9.81 12.05
CA TYR A 73 13.67 8.46 12.19
C TYR A 73 12.21 8.39 11.76
N HIS A 74 11.74 9.33 10.93
CA HIS A 74 10.36 9.29 10.46
C HIS A 74 10.16 8.21 9.37
N ARG A 75 9.03 7.51 9.46
CA ARG A 75 8.62 6.52 8.49
C ARG A 75 8.06 7.19 7.24
N THR A 76 8.65 6.90 6.10
CA THR A 76 8.14 7.33 4.80
C THR A 76 7.22 6.28 4.19
N ARG A 77 6.39 6.67 3.22
CA ARG A 77 5.59 5.69 2.47
C ARG A 77 6.45 4.67 1.75
N LEU A 78 7.65 5.04 1.32
CA LEU A 78 8.58 4.10 0.69
C LEU A 78 9.03 3.01 1.66
N THR A 79 9.39 3.37 2.90
CA THR A 79 9.80 2.37 3.90
C THR A 79 8.64 1.46 4.29
N HIS A 80 7.44 2.02 4.50
CA HIS A 80 6.22 1.24 4.74
C HIS A 80 5.95 0.26 3.58
N THR A 81 5.97 0.73 2.34
CA THR A 81 5.73 -0.11 1.16
C THR A 81 6.72 -1.28 1.07
N HIS A 82 8.00 -1.07 1.43
CA HIS A 82 9.00 -2.14 1.50
C HIS A 82 8.71 -3.15 2.61
N GLU A 83 8.28 -2.70 3.78
CA GLU A 83 7.93 -3.57 4.90
C GLU A 83 6.67 -4.38 4.58
N VAL A 84 5.64 -3.78 4.00
CA VAL A 84 4.45 -4.50 3.47
C VAL A 84 4.88 -5.56 2.45
N SER A 85 5.75 -5.21 1.51
CA SER A 85 6.25 -6.15 0.50
C SER A 85 7.01 -7.33 1.14
N SER A 86 7.80 -7.09 2.17
CA SER A 86 8.53 -8.14 2.88
C SER A 86 7.59 -9.14 3.54
N ILE A 87 6.56 -8.65 4.23
CA ILE A 87 5.57 -9.48 4.92
C ILE A 87 4.69 -10.22 3.90
N ALA A 88 4.19 -9.52 2.89
CA ALA A 88 3.35 -10.11 1.84
C ALA A 88 4.08 -11.25 1.10
N ARG A 89 5.38 -11.09 0.80
CA ARG A 89 6.20 -12.13 0.21
C ARG A 89 6.44 -13.30 1.17
N THR A 90 6.54 -13.06 2.47
CA THR A 90 6.62 -14.13 3.46
C THR A 90 5.33 -14.98 3.45
N LEU A 91 4.16 -14.33 3.42
CA LEU A 91 2.88 -15.02 3.25
C LEU A 91 2.83 -15.78 1.92
N ALA A 92 3.19 -15.11 0.82
CA ALA A 92 3.16 -15.72 -0.52
C ALA A 92 4.04 -16.98 -0.59
N ARG A 93 5.26 -16.93 -0.07
CA ARG A 93 6.18 -18.08 -0.07
C ARG A 93 5.63 -19.24 0.76
N ALA A 94 5.14 -18.96 1.96
CA ALA A 94 4.59 -20.00 2.84
C ALA A 94 3.32 -20.65 2.24
N LEU A 95 2.50 -19.87 1.56
CA LEU A 95 1.26 -20.32 0.91
C LEU A 95 1.46 -20.77 -0.54
N ARG A 96 2.70 -20.78 -1.05
CA ARG A 96 3.05 -21.13 -2.43
C ARG A 96 2.31 -20.30 -3.50
N LEU A 97 2.04 -19.01 -3.20
CA LEU A 97 1.51 -18.02 -4.12
C LEU A 97 2.63 -17.40 -4.98
N ASN A 98 2.27 -16.66 -6.01
CA ASN A 98 3.23 -16.02 -6.90
C ASN A 98 3.90 -14.79 -6.23
N GLU A 99 5.14 -14.99 -5.72
CA GLU A 99 5.89 -13.91 -5.05
C GLU A 99 6.15 -12.70 -5.95
N ASP A 100 6.41 -12.90 -7.26
CA ASP A 100 6.67 -11.80 -8.19
C ASP A 100 5.43 -10.92 -8.35
N LEU A 101 4.22 -11.52 -8.40
CA LEU A 101 2.96 -10.78 -8.44
C LEU A 101 2.68 -10.07 -7.12
N VAL A 102 2.86 -10.76 -5.99
CA VAL A 102 2.67 -10.19 -4.64
C VAL A 102 3.61 -8.98 -4.43
N GLU A 103 4.88 -9.09 -4.84
CA GLU A 103 5.82 -7.98 -4.74
C GLU A 103 5.39 -6.79 -5.61
N ALA A 104 4.99 -7.04 -6.85
CA ALA A 104 4.49 -5.98 -7.73
C ALA A 104 3.26 -5.26 -7.14
N LEU A 105 2.27 -6.01 -6.63
CA LEU A 105 1.07 -5.48 -5.98
C LEU A 105 1.43 -4.66 -4.73
N ALA A 106 2.30 -5.19 -3.87
CA ALA A 106 2.74 -4.52 -2.66
C ALA A 106 3.49 -3.21 -2.94
N LEU A 107 4.37 -3.18 -3.95
CA LEU A 107 5.09 -1.97 -4.32
C LEU A 107 4.20 -0.94 -5.02
N PHE A 108 3.08 -1.37 -5.58
CA PHE A 108 2.16 -0.51 -6.30
C PHE A 108 1.08 0.13 -5.42
N HIS A 109 0.69 -0.50 -4.32
CA HIS A 109 -0.53 -0.17 -3.57
C HIS A 109 -0.62 1.29 -3.14
N ASP A 110 0.50 1.94 -2.81
CA ASP A 110 0.56 3.26 -2.19
C ASP A 110 1.02 4.40 -3.13
N ILE A 111 1.35 4.11 -4.42
CA ILE A 111 1.97 5.11 -5.31
C ILE A 111 1.08 6.33 -5.60
N GLY A 112 -0.22 6.21 -5.41
CA GLY A 112 -1.21 7.26 -5.65
C GLY A 112 -1.44 8.21 -4.47
N HIS A 113 -0.84 7.99 -3.31
CA HIS A 113 -1.05 8.88 -2.16
C HIS A 113 -0.59 10.31 -2.43
N PRO A 114 -1.39 11.31 -2.06
CA PRO A 114 -1.01 12.72 -2.13
C PRO A 114 -0.02 13.11 -1.01
N PRO A 115 0.55 14.31 -1.04
CA PRO A 115 1.28 14.84 0.10
C PRO A 115 0.40 14.86 1.35
N PHE A 116 1.01 14.66 2.53
CA PHE A 116 0.35 14.56 3.84
C PHE A 116 -0.66 13.40 3.97
N GLY A 117 -0.55 12.38 3.14
CA GLY A 117 -1.30 11.12 3.23
C GLY A 117 -2.83 11.33 3.20
N HIS A 118 -3.55 10.74 4.16
CA HIS A 118 -5.01 10.85 4.22
C HIS A 118 -5.53 12.28 4.42
N ALA A 119 -4.78 13.16 5.09
CA ALA A 119 -5.17 14.56 5.19
C ALA A 119 -5.21 15.23 3.81
N GLY A 120 -4.22 14.92 2.98
CA GLY A 120 -4.18 15.40 1.58
C GLY A 120 -5.27 14.78 0.72
N GLU A 121 -5.57 13.52 0.91
CA GLU A 121 -6.65 12.82 0.21
C GLU A 121 -8.02 13.46 0.51
N ASP A 122 -8.34 13.65 1.80
CA ASP A 122 -9.58 14.30 2.24
C ASP A 122 -9.72 15.71 1.64
N ALA A 123 -8.61 16.48 1.64
CA ALA A 123 -8.61 17.83 1.08
C ALA A 123 -8.86 17.85 -0.43
N LEU A 124 -8.19 16.96 -1.17
CA LEU A 124 -8.39 16.83 -2.62
C LEU A 124 -9.77 16.27 -2.96
N ALA A 125 -10.29 15.32 -2.17
CA ALA A 125 -11.65 14.80 -2.34
C ALA A 125 -12.68 15.94 -2.22
N LYS A 126 -12.51 16.84 -1.25
CA LYS A 126 -13.35 18.02 -1.10
C LYS A 126 -13.18 19.04 -2.24
N CYS A 127 -11.94 19.29 -2.68
CA CYS A 127 -11.68 20.19 -3.82
C CYS A 127 -12.29 19.68 -5.13
N LEU A 128 -12.43 18.37 -5.27
CA LEU A 128 -12.95 17.70 -6.46
C LEU A 128 -14.35 17.11 -6.27
N GLU A 129 -15.11 17.58 -5.29
CA GLU A 129 -16.44 17.03 -4.96
C GLU A 129 -17.38 17.05 -6.17
N THR A 130 -17.36 18.13 -6.95
CA THR A 130 -18.16 18.28 -8.18
C THR A 130 -17.66 17.44 -9.34
N GLU A 131 -16.40 16.97 -9.25
CA GLU A 131 -15.72 16.13 -10.24
C GLU A 131 -15.76 14.63 -9.89
N GLY A 132 -16.51 14.23 -8.84
CA GLY A 132 -16.57 12.86 -8.36
C GLY A 132 -15.54 12.51 -7.28
N GLY A 133 -14.93 13.51 -6.64
CA GLY A 133 -14.00 13.33 -5.53
C GLY A 133 -12.58 12.93 -5.95
N PHE A 134 -11.79 12.51 -4.98
CA PHE A 134 -10.42 12.00 -5.16
C PHE A 134 -10.22 10.75 -4.30
N SER A 135 -9.56 9.75 -4.86
CA SER A 135 -9.08 8.56 -4.16
C SER A 135 -7.65 8.28 -4.61
N HIS A 136 -6.76 8.03 -3.64
CA HIS A 136 -5.38 7.65 -3.94
C HIS A 136 -5.31 6.33 -4.71
N ASN A 137 -6.23 5.39 -4.45
CA ASN A 137 -6.31 4.13 -5.18
C ASN A 137 -6.66 4.34 -6.66
N GLN A 138 -7.65 5.18 -6.95
CA GLN A 138 -8.00 5.54 -8.33
C GLN A 138 -6.87 6.33 -9.00
N TYR A 139 -6.22 7.22 -8.26
CA TYR A 139 -5.08 7.97 -8.79
C TYR A 139 -3.86 7.09 -9.09
N ALA A 140 -3.63 6.02 -8.33
CA ALA A 140 -2.61 5.02 -8.66
C ALA A 140 -2.85 4.37 -10.03
N LEU A 141 -4.10 4.01 -10.35
CA LEU A 141 -4.48 3.53 -11.68
C LEU A 141 -4.22 4.58 -12.75
N THR A 142 -4.62 5.84 -12.51
CA THR A 142 -4.36 6.95 -13.44
C THR A 142 -2.86 7.14 -13.72
N ILE A 143 -2.01 7.03 -12.68
CA ILE A 143 -0.55 7.06 -12.84
C ILE A 143 -0.08 5.92 -13.73
N ALA A 144 -0.54 4.69 -13.47
CA ALA A 144 -0.11 3.49 -14.19
C ALA A 144 -0.58 3.44 -15.65
N GLU A 145 -1.72 4.01 -15.95
CA GLU A 145 -2.34 3.95 -17.27
C GLU A 145 -2.04 5.18 -18.13
N GLN A 146 -1.82 6.36 -17.52
CA GLN A 146 -1.82 7.62 -18.26
C GLN A 146 -0.63 8.55 -17.94
N LEU A 147 -0.26 8.74 -16.66
CA LEU A 147 0.58 9.87 -16.25
C LEU A 147 2.09 9.58 -16.26
N GLU A 148 2.50 8.33 -16.11
CA GLU A 148 3.93 8.00 -16.24
C GLU A 148 4.33 8.04 -17.73
N THR A 149 5.41 8.77 -18.05
CA THR A 149 5.84 9.06 -19.43
C THR A 149 7.15 8.39 -19.79
N ARG A 150 7.51 7.32 -19.09
CA ARG A 150 8.82 6.65 -19.26
C ARG A 150 8.99 5.97 -20.62
N HIS A 151 7.91 5.48 -21.18
CA HIS A 151 7.88 4.73 -22.43
C HIS A 151 7.43 5.62 -23.59
N GLN A 152 8.13 5.53 -24.75
CA GLN A 152 7.81 6.37 -25.92
C GLN A 152 6.61 5.84 -26.73
N HIS A 153 6.30 4.54 -26.60
CA HIS A 153 5.33 3.86 -27.47
C HIS A 153 3.94 3.73 -26.85
N PHE A 154 3.80 4.00 -25.54
CA PHE A 154 2.53 3.95 -24.84
C PHE A 154 2.55 4.85 -23.61
N PRO A 155 1.40 5.36 -23.17
CA PRO A 155 1.27 6.09 -21.91
C PRO A 155 1.35 5.14 -20.71
N GLY A 156 1.69 5.67 -19.56
CA GLY A 156 1.69 4.91 -18.31
C GLY A 156 2.81 3.89 -18.19
N LEU A 157 2.56 2.89 -17.38
CA LEU A 157 3.50 1.81 -17.06
C LEU A 157 3.23 0.52 -17.84
N ASN A 158 2.08 0.39 -18.49
CA ASN A 158 1.63 -0.83 -19.18
C ASN A 158 1.79 -2.08 -18.30
N LEU A 159 1.19 -2.05 -17.10
CA LEU A 159 1.21 -3.17 -16.16
C LEU A 159 0.27 -4.28 -16.63
N THR A 160 0.42 -5.49 -16.09
CA THR A 160 -0.50 -6.59 -16.34
C THR A 160 -1.88 -6.31 -15.77
N GLN A 161 -2.90 -6.96 -16.35
CA GLN A 161 -4.28 -6.82 -15.88
C GLN A 161 -4.46 -7.28 -14.44
N GLU A 162 -3.68 -8.25 -13.96
CA GLU A 162 -3.70 -8.75 -12.59
C GLU A 162 -3.29 -7.66 -11.59
N VAL A 163 -2.24 -6.90 -11.88
CA VAL A 163 -1.79 -5.79 -11.01
C VAL A 163 -2.80 -4.65 -11.03
N LEU A 164 -3.32 -4.28 -12.20
CA LEU A 164 -4.33 -3.22 -12.32
C LEU A 164 -5.65 -3.61 -11.63
N ALA A 165 -6.13 -4.85 -11.86
CA ALA A 165 -7.32 -5.37 -11.21
C ALA A 165 -7.17 -5.45 -9.68
N GLY A 166 -5.98 -5.86 -9.18
CA GLY A 166 -5.68 -5.85 -7.75
C GLY A 166 -5.81 -4.46 -7.13
N GLN A 167 -5.33 -3.43 -7.81
CA GLN A 167 -5.52 -2.05 -7.35
C GLN A 167 -6.98 -1.58 -7.46
N ALA A 168 -7.68 -2.00 -8.50
CA ALA A 168 -9.09 -1.63 -8.70
C ALA A 168 -10.00 -2.15 -7.58
N THR A 169 -9.69 -3.31 -6.96
CA THR A 169 -10.45 -3.82 -5.80
C THR A 169 -10.35 -2.91 -4.57
N ARG A 170 -9.31 -2.06 -4.48
CA ARG A 170 -9.15 -1.06 -3.43
C ARG A 170 -9.96 0.21 -3.70
N VAL A 171 -10.34 0.47 -4.96
CA VAL A 171 -11.17 1.62 -5.35
C VAL A 171 -12.63 1.36 -4.98
N ASP A 172 -13.15 0.21 -5.37
CA ASP A 172 -14.52 -0.19 -5.08
C ASP A 172 -14.52 -1.43 -4.17
N LYS A 173 -14.87 -1.20 -2.92
CA LYS A 173 -15.00 -2.25 -1.90
C LYS A 173 -16.41 -2.87 -1.83
N SER A 174 -17.34 -2.41 -2.66
CA SER A 174 -18.67 -3.02 -2.77
C SER A 174 -18.51 -4.40 -3.42
N ALA A 175 -18.63 -5.43 -2.59
CA ALA A 175 -18.49 -6.85 -2.86
C ALA A 175 -18.44 -7.23 -4.34
N PRO A 176 -17.28 -7.48 -4.92
CA PRO A 176 -17.19 -7.97 -6.30
C PRO A 176 -17.88 -9.34 -6.39
N GLU A 177 -18.55 -9.61 -7.47
CA GLU A 177 -19.15 -10.93 -7.77
C GLU A 177 -18.09 -12.06 -7.71
N ILE A 178 -16.83 -11.72 -7.94
CA ILE A 178 -15.67 -12.61 -7.93
C ILE A 178 -14.62 -12.09 -6.97
N SER A 179 -14.15 -12.94 -6.06
CA SER A 179 -13.09 -12.63 -5.11
C SER A 179 -11.80 -12.15 -5.78
N PRO A 180 -11.04 -11.24 -5.15
CA PRO A 180 -9.68 -10.93 -5.59
C PRO A 180 -8.79 -12.18 -5.62
N LEU A 181 -7.72 -12.15 -6.41
CA LEU A 181 -6.67 -13.18 -6.35
C LEU A 181 -6.14 -13.34 -4.92
N LEU A 182 -5.71 -14.55 -4.57
CA LEU A 182 -5.11 -14.79 -3.26
C LEU A 182 -3.86 -13.93 -3.03
N GLU A 183 -3.11 -13.64 -4.08
CA GLU A 183 -1.98 -12.71 -4.07
C GLU A 183 -2.39 -11.29 -3.64
N VAL A 184 -3.51 -10.79 -4.14
CA VAL A 184 -4.08 -9.48 -3.75
C VAL A 184 -4.50 -9.51 -2.28
N GLN A 185 -5.18 -10.57 -1.85
CA GLN A 185 -5.62 -10.73 -0.46
C GLN A 185 -4.43 -10.83 0.50
N ALA A 186 -3.33 -11.48 0.10
CA ALA A 186 -2.10 -11.57 0.90
C ALA A 186 -1.46 -10.19 1.10
N VAL A 187 -1.47 -9.34 0.08
CA VAL A 187 -0.98 -7.95 0.19
C VAL A 187 -1.88 -7.11 1.09
N GLU A 188 -3.20 -7.25 1.00
CA GLU A 188 -4.14 -6.54 1.87
C GLU A 188 -3.98 -6.95 3.35
N ALA A 189 -3.81 -8.24 3.60
CA ALA A 189 -3.55 -8.75 4.95
C ALA A 189 -2.21 -8.21 5.50
N ALA A 190 -1.15 -8.23 4.68
CA ALA A 190 0.17 -7.72 5.05
C ALA A 190 0.14 -6.22 5.35
N ASP A 191 -0.52 -5.41 4.50
CA ASP A 191 -0.68 -3.97 4.69
C ASP A 191 -1.38 -3.66 6.02
N SER A 192 -2.50 -4.34 6.29
CA SER A 192 -3.28 -4.18 7.52
C SER A 192 -2.49 -4.54 8.78
N MET A 193 -1.72 -5.64 8.77
CA MET A 193 -0.89 -6.06 9.90
C MET A 193 0.31 -5.12 10.12
N THR A 194 0.92 -4.68 9.03
CA THR A 194 2.03 -3.73 9.05
C THR A 194 1.59 -2.40 9.65
N TYR A 195 0.41 -1.93 9.26
CA TYR A 195 -0.18 -0.70 9.77
C TYR A 195 -0.37 -0.75 11.29
N ASP A 196 -0.93 -1.83 11.84
CA ASP A 196 -1.09 -1.99 13.30
C ASP A 196 0.23 -1.88 14.06
N ALA A 197 1.27 -2.57 13.57
CA ALA A 197 2.57 -2.56 14.23
C ALA A 197 3.25 -1.19 14.13
N HIS A 198 3.21 -0.58 12.95
CA HIS A 198 3.84 0.72 12.70
C HIS A 198 3.19 1.85 13.48
N ASP A 199 1.87 1.92 13.46
CA ASP A 199 1.15 3.00 14.12
C ASP A 199 1.24 2.88 15.64
N THR A 200 1.30 1.65 16.15
CA THR A 200 1.57 1.42 17.58
C THR A 200 2.98 1.87 17.97
N ASP A 201 4.00 1.52 17.20
CA ASP A 201 5.40 1.90 17.43
C ASP A 201 5.58 3.43 17.33
N ASP A 202 5.04 4.02 16.27
CA ASP A 202 5.16 5.47 16.02
C ASP A 202 4.37 6.28 17.07
N ALA A 203 3.19 5.80 17.50
CA ALA A 203 2.42 6.45 18.57
C ALA A 203 3.15 6.44 19.92
N LEU A 204 3.86 5.34 20.25
CA LEU A 204 4.71 5.27 21.43
C LEU A 204 5.91 6.23 21.34
N LYS A 205 6.61 6.24 20.21
CA LYS A 205 7.77 7.13 19.99
C LYS A 205 7.42 8.60 20.07
N LEU A 206 6.25 8.96 19.57
CA LEU A 206 5.72 10.33 19.64
C LEU A 206 5.11 10.70 20.99
N GLY A 207 5.00 9.74 21.93
CA GLY A 207 4.38 9.97 23.23
C GLY A 207 2.87 10.25 23.16
N LEU A 208 2.21 9.87 22.07
CA LEU A 208 0.75 10.00 21.90
C LEU A 208 -0.01 9.03 22.81
N VAL A 209 0.60 7.86 23.06
CA VAL A 209 0.11 6.83 23.97
C VAL A 209 1.23 6.37 24.90
N LYS A 210 0.87 5.91 26.09
CA LYS A 210 1.83 5.28 27.03
C LYS A 210 1.78 3.77 26.88
N PHE A 211 2.90 3.10 27.06
CA PHE A 211 2.97 1.64 26.95
C PHE A 211 1.99 0.95 27.91
N ALA A 212 1.83 1.45 29.13
CA ALA A 212 0.86 0.94 30.11
C ALA A 212 -0.61 0.98 29.63
N GLU A 213 -0.96 1.85 28.66
CA GLU A 213 -2.30 1.85 28.05
C GLU A 213 -2.43 0.72 27.05
N LEU A 214 -1.39 0.42 26.29
CA LEU A 214 -1.34 -0.68 25.33
C LEU A 214 -1.40 -2.05 26.03
N GLU A 215 -0.79 -2.21 27.20
CA GLU A 215 -0.80 -3.45 27.99
C GLU A 215 -2.21 -3.90 28.41
N GLN A 216 -3.20 -3.00 28.34
CA GLN A 216 -4.60 -3.36 28.61
C GLN A 216 -5.28 -4.05 27.42
N LEU A 217 -4.69 -3.95 26.22
CA LEU A 217 -5.26 -4.51 25.00
C LEU A 217 -4.98 -6.01 24.90
N ASP A 218 -5.95 -6.77 24.44
CA ASP A 218 -5.85 -8.23 24.40
C ASP A 218 -4.76 -8.72 23.45
N LEU A 219 -4.56 -8.04 22.30
CA LEU A 219 -3.49 -8.42 21.38
C LEU A 219 -2.11 -8.23 22.01
N ILE A 220 -1.92 -7.19 22.80
CA ILE A 220 -0.66 -6.94 23.52
C ILE A 220 -0.47 -7.99 24.63
N LYS A 221 -1.52 -8.38 25.36
CA LYS A 221 -1.44 -9.46 26.36
C LYS A 221 -1.03 -10.80 25.73
N ILE A 222 -1.57 -11.10 24.55
CA ILE A 222 -1.16 -12.30 23.80
C ILE A 222 0.33 -12.23 23.45
N CYS A 223 0.82 -11.07 22.98
CA CYS A 223 2.24 -10.88 22.70
C CYS A 223 3.11 -11.04 23.96
N GLN A 224 2.67 -10.47 25.10
CA GLN A 224 3.35 -10.62 26.40
C GLN A 224 3.49 -12.08 26.80
N GLN A 225 2.44 -12.89 26.64
CA GLN A 225 2.47 -14.32 26.93
C GLN A 225 3.48 -15.08 26.04
N GLN A 226 3.60 -14.71 24.77
CA GLN A 226 4.55 -15.34 23.85
C GLN A 226 6.01 -15.06 24.20
N ILE A 227 6.33 -13.91 24.78
CA ILE A 227 7.70 -13.55 25.16
C ILE A 227 8.00 -13.77 26.64
N ALA A 228 7.03 -14.27 27.43
CA ALA A 228 7.13 -14.38 28.88
C ALA A 228 8.41 -15.08 29.37
N SER A 229 8.90 -16.09 28.64
CA SER A 229 10.14 -16.80 28.97
C SER A 229 11.44 -15.98 28.80
N ARG A 230 11.36 -14.79 28.20
CA ARG A 230 12.51 -13.91 27.90
C ARG A 230 12.44 -12.56 28.62
N VAL A 231 11.37 -12.28 29.34
CA VAL A 231 11.11 -10.97 29.95
C VAL A 231 12.21 -10.55 30.94
N ASP A 232 12.67 -11.50 31.79
CA ASP A 232 13.68 -11.23 32.82
C ASP A 232 15.05 -10.85 32.26
N GLU A 233 15.29 -11.08 30.97
CA GLU A 233 16.53 -10.77 30.27
C GLU A 233 16.50 -9.41 29.57
N LEU A 234 15.35 -8.73 29.51
CA LEU A 234 15.13 -7.53 28.69
C LEU A 234 15.04 -6.26 29.55
N GLY A 235 15.74 -5.20 29.14
CA GLY A 235 15.47 -3.86 29.63
C GLY A 235 14.12 -3.31 29.08
N GLU A 236 13.59 -2.27 29.71
CA GLU A 236 12.27 -1.70 29.39
C GLU A 236 12.09 -1.37 27.89
N ARG A 237 13.08 -0.75 27.26
CA ARG A 237 13.06 -0.40 25.83
C ARG A 237 13.15 -1.63 24.92
N GLU A 238 13.89 -2.62 25.34
CA GLU A 238 14.04 -3.89 24.61
C GLU A 238 12.74 -4.70 24.69
N TYR A 239 12.10 -4.69 25.86
CA TYR A 239 10.80 -5.29 26.06
C TYR A 239 9.72 -4.66 25.15
N GLN A 240 9.61 -3.32 25.12
CA GLN A 240 8.67 -2.63 24.23
C GLN A 240 8.88 -3.00 22.75
N ARG A 241 10.15 -3.03 22.29
CA ARG A 241 10.48 -3.46 20.93
C ARG A 241 10.10 -4.91 20.67
N ALA A 242 10.38 -5.81 21.63
CA ALA A 242 10.01 -7.21 21.50
C ALA A 242 8.49 -7.37 21.36
N ILE A 243 7.69 -6.63 22.12
CA ILE A 243 6.22 -6.62 21.98
C ILE A 243 5.80 -6.19 20.57
N ILE A 244 6.36 -5.09 20.03
CA ILE A 244 6.00 -4.61 18.69
C ILE A 244 6.37 -5.64 17.60
N HIS A 245 7.52 -6.30 17.71
CA HIS A 245 7.87 -7.38 16.79
C HIS A 245 6.90 -8.56 16.91
N THR A 246 6.59 -8.97 18.13
CA THR A 246 5.68 -10.09 18.41
C THR A 246 4.26 -9.76 17.94
N LEU A 247 3.84 -8.49 17.96
CA LEU A 247 2.55 -8.03 17.44
C LEU A 247 2.36 -8.38 15.97
N LEU A 248 3.40 -8.26 15.17
CA LEU A 248 3.39 -8.66 13.77
C LEU A 248 3.45 -10.19 13.62
N ASP A 249 4.38 -10.83 14.32
CA ASP A 249 4.60 -12.28 14.24
C ASP A 249 3.34 -13.09 14.60
N CYS A 250 2.61 -12.70 15.64
CA CYS A 250 1.42 -13.41 16.05
C CYS A 250 0.27 -13.26 15.04
N GLN A 251 0.14 -12.11 14.39
CA GLN A 251 -0.84 -11.91 13.32
C GLN A 251 -0.47 -12.71 12.07
N VAL A 252 0.80 -12.67 11.63
CA VAL A 252 1.30 -13.44 10.49
C VAL A 252 1.11 -14.94 10.72
N THR A 253 1.45 -15.44 11.90
CA THR A 253 1.27 -16.85 12.27
C THR A 253 -0.20 -17.25 12.19
N ASN A 254 -1.10 -16.46 12.78
CA ASN A 254 -2.55 -16.72 12.73
C ASN A 254 -3.09 -16.77 11.31
N VAL A 255 -2.68 -15.83 10.45
CA VAL A 255 -3.05 -15.81 9.03
C VAL A 255 -2.56 -17.07 8.31
N LEU A 256 -1.31 -17.46 8.53
CA LEU A 256 -0.70 -18.63 7.87
C LEU A 256 -1.36 -19.93 8.31
N GLU A 257 -1.56 -20.16 9.61
CA GLU A 257 -2.18 -21.37 10.16
C GLU A 257 -3.61 -21.53 9.65
N HIS A 258 -4.41 -20.45 9.71
CA HIS A 258 -5.77 -20.49 9.22
C HIS A 258 -5.83 -20.73 7.72
N THR A 259 -5.05 -19.97 6.95
CA THR A 259 -5.07 -20.04 5.48
C THR A 259 -4.56 -21.40 5.00
N SER A 260 -3.47 -21.92 5.55
CA SER A 260 -2.94 -23.23 5.14
C SER A 260 -3.94 -24.37 5.41
N THR A 261 -4.63 -24.33 6.54
CA THR A 261 -5.69 -25.29 6.88
C THR A 261 -6.86 -25.21 5.89
N ALA A 262 -7.31 -24.00 5.55
CA ALA A 262 -8.38 -23.80 4.59
C ALA A 262 -7.99 -24.27 3.18
N LEU A 263 -6.78 -23.91 2.71
CA LEU A 263 -6.27 -24.30 1.40
C LEU A 263 -6.15 -25.83 1.25
N ALA A 264 -5.76 -26.54 2.31
CA ALA A 264 -5.72 -28.00 2.32
C ALA A 264 -7.11 -28.65 2.11
N ASN A 265 -8.18 -27.97 2.56
CA ASN A 265 -9.55 -28.48 2.45
C ASN A 265 -10.21 -28.16 1.10
N PHE A 266 -9.88 -27.04 0.47
CA PHE A 266 -10.57 -26.55 -0.73
C PHE A 266 -10.17 -27.27 -2.02
N GLN A 267 -8.95 -27.81 -2.13
CA GLN A 267 -8.42 -28.51 -3.30
C GLN A 267 -8.63 -27.75 -4.63
N TRP A 268 -8.47 -26.43 -4.64
CA TRP A 268 -8.58 -25.63 -5.86
C TRP A 268 -7.48 -25.98 -6.86
N ASP A 269 -7.87 -26.19 -8.11
CA ASP A 269 -7.02 -26.55 -9.23
C ASP A 269 -6.50 -25.35 -10.03
N SER A 270 -7.00 -24.18 -9.74
CA SER A 270 -6.65 -22.94 -10.46
C SER A 270 -6.90 -21.67 -9.61
N ALA A 271 -6.24 -20.58 -9.96
CA ALA A 271 -6.51 -19.27 -9.38
C ALA A 271 -7.97 -18.83 -9.64
N SER A 272 -8.54 -19.21 -10.77
CA SER A 272 -9.94 -18.92 -11.11
C SER A 272 -10.90 -19.64 -10.16
N ALA A 273 -10.65 -20.91 -9.83
CA ALA A 273 -11.46 -21.67 -8.87
C ALA A 273 -11.40 -21.05 -7.47
N ALA A 274 -10.21 -20.63 -7.02
CA ALA A 274 -10.04 -19.95 -5.74
C ALA A 274 -10.86 -18.64 -5.65
N ARG A 275 -10.93 -17.87 -6.73
CA ARG A 275 -11.68 -16.61 -6.81
C ARG A 275 -13.21 -16.77 -6.74
N GLN A 276 -13.73 -17.95 -7.05
CA GLN A 276 -15.17 -18.24 -6.97
C GLN A 276 -15.64 -18.58 -5.55
N SER A 277 -14.71 -18.63 -4.59
CA SER A 277 -15.01 -18.90 -3.19
C SER A 277 -15.17 -17.62 -2.35
N ASP A 278 -15.87 -17.76 -1.23
CA ASP A 278 -15.98 -16.68 -0.21
C ASP A 278 -14.78 -16.61 0.73
N PHE A 279 -13.76 -17.44 0.50
CA PHE A 279 -12.58 -17.48 1.35
C PHE A 279 -11.82 -16.15 1.29
N ARG A 280 -11.31 -15.74 2.46
CA ARG A 280 -10.47 -14.54 2.60
C ARG A 280 -9.23 -14.81 3.43
N ILE A 281 -8.08 -14.39 2.93
CA ILE A 281 -6.82 -14.35 3.70
C ILE A 281 -6.92 -13.20 4.70
N GLY A 282 -6.79 -13.51 5.99
CA GLY A 282 -6.83 -12.52 7.06
C GLY A 282 -6.75 -13.16 8.43
N THR A 283 -6.65 -12.35 9.48
CA THR A 283 -6.68 -12.81 10.86
C THR A 283 -8.05 -13.34 11.24
N VAL A 284 -8.09 -14.37 12.10
CA VAL A 284 -9.33 -15.04 12.54
C VAL A 284 -9.39 -15.21 14.05
N GLY A 285 -10.55 -15.59 14.54
CA GLY A 285 -10.75 -16.00 15.94
C GLY A 285 -10.46 -14.89 16.95
N GLU A 286 -9.70 -15.21 17.97
CA GLU A 286 -9.32 -14.28 19.05
C GLU A 286 -8.39 -13.18 18.53
N ILE A 287 -7.44 -13.51 17.68
CA ILE A 287 -6.50 -12.54 17.08
C ILE A 287 -7.28 -11.47 16.30
N ALA A 288 -8.25 -11.86 15.48
CA ALA A 288 -9.05 -10.89 14.71
C ALA A 288 -9.88 -9.95 15.63
N LYS A 289 -10.39 -10.46 16.75
CA LYS A 289 -11.11 -9.63 17.73
C LYS A 289 -10.16 -8.67 18.44
N ALA A 290 -9.01 -9.18 18.89
CA ALA A 290 -7.99 -8.39 19.57
C ALA A 290 -7.36 -7.34 18.65
N LYS A 291 -7.17 -7.65 17.33
CA LYS A 291 -6.77 -6.70 16.31
C LYS A 291 -7.76 -5.55 16.18
N LYS A 292 -9.05 -5.83 16.07
CA LYS A 292 -10.10 -4.79 16.02
C LYS A 292 -10.12 -3.89 17.26
N GLN A 293 -9.82 -4.45 18.43
CA GLN A 293 -9.68 -3.67 19.66
C GLN A 293 -8.50 -2.71 19.59
N LEU A 294 -7.33 -3.17 19.07
CA LEU A 294 -6.16 -2.32 18.85
C LEU A 294 -6.45 -1.22 17.82
N GLU A 295 -7.03 -1.55 16.68
CA GLU A 295 -7.43 -0.58 15.65
C GLU A 295 -8.37 0.50 16.20
N ALA A 296 -9.39 0.11 16.99
CA ALA A 296 -10.29 1.05 17.63
C ALA A 296 -9.57 1.95 18.66
N PHE A 297 -8.64 1.39 19.43
CA PHE A 297 -7.80 2.14 20.36
C PHE A 297 -6.94 3.16 19.63
N LEU A 298 -6.23 2.76 18.57
CA LEU A 298 -5.41 3.65 17.76
C LEU A 298 -6.25 4.76 17.12
N TYR A 299 -7.45 4.42 16.63
CA TYR A 299 -8.37 5.40 16.08
C TYR A 299 -8.72 6.48 17.10
N GLU A 300 -9.15 6.11 18.31
CA GLU A 300 -9.60 7.06 19.33
C GLU A 300 -8.44 7.84 19.98
N ARG A 301 -7.31 7.17 20.26
CA ARG A 301 -6.23 7.74 21.05
C ARG A 301 -5.17 8.44 20.21
N VAL A 302 -4.98 7.99 18.98
CA VAL A 302 -3.92 8.47 18.09
C VAL A 302 -4.49 9.36 16.99
N TYR A 303 -5.35 8.84 16.13
CA TYR A 303 -5.84 9.63 14.98
C TYR A 303 -6.74 10.80 15.36
N ARG A 304 -7.39 10.74 16.51
CA ARG A 304 -8.19 11.83 17.09
C ARG A 304 -7.43 12.68 18.10
N HIS A 305 -6.14 12.41 18.30
CA HIS A 305 -5.32 13.23 19.19
C HIS A 305 -5.25 14.68 18.69
N VAL A 306 -5.40 15.64 19.60
CA VAL A 306 -5.51 17.08 19.26
C VAL A 306 -4.33 17.59 18.41
N ALA A 307 -3.11 17.13 18.68
CA ALA A 307 -1.93 17.51 17.90
C ALA A 307 -2.03 17.00 16.45
N ILE A 308 -2.47 15.75 16.24
CA ILE A 308 -2.64 15.16 14.92
C ILE A 308 -3.76 15.87 14.15
N VAL A 309 -4.91 16.09 14.79
CA VAL A 309 -6.05 16.78 14.17
C VAL A 309 -5.66 18.19 13.71
N LYS A 310 -4.97 18.98 14.55
CA LYS A 310 -4.51 20.33 14.17
C LYS A 310 -3.58 20.32 12.96
N THR A 311 -2.65 19.39 12.92
CA THR A 311 -1.72 19.26 11.78
C THR A 311 -2.44 18.85 10.49
N ARG A 312 -3.39 17.89 10.59
CA ARG A 312 -4.25 17.49 9.47
C ARG A 312 -5.07 18.67 8.93
N GLU A 313 -5.73 19.43 9.80
CA GLU A 313 -6.52 20.61 9.40
C GLU A 313 -5.65 21.69 8.75
N LEU A 314 -4.42 21.89 9.21
CA LEU A 314 -3.49 22.82 8.59
C LEU A 314 -3.13 22.35 7.17
N ALA A 315 -2.72 21.11 7.01
CA ALA A 315 -2.40 20.53 5.70
C ALA A 315 -3.59 20.61 4.73
N GLN A 316 -4.80 20.28 5.21
CA GLN A 316 -6.03 20.36 4.40
C GLN A 316 -6.29 21.79 3.91
N ARG A 317 -6.19 22.79 4.78
CA ARG A 317 -6.35 24.20 4.41
C ARG A 317 -5.32 24.65 3.39
N GLN A 318 -4.06 24.27 3.57
CA GLN A 318 -2.99 24.63 2.64
C GLN A 318 -3.22 24.00 1.26
N ILE A 319 -3.64 22.74 1.19
CA ILE A 319 -3.97 22.07 -0.08
C ILE A 319 -5.12 22.77 -0.80
N GLN A 320 -6.21 23.10 -0.09
CA GLN A 320 -7.35 23.82 -0.67
C GLN A 320 -6.97 25.20 -1.21
N GLN A 321 -6.09 25.92 -0.51
CA GLN A 321 -5.58 27.22 -0.95
C GLN A 321 -4.72 27.10 -2.20
N LEU A 322 -3.75 26.19 -2.22
CA LEU A 322 -2.91 25.96 -3.39
C LEU A 322 -3.74 25.48 -4.59
N PHE A 323 -4.70 24.58 -4.37
CA PHE A 323 -5.63 24.13 -5.41
C PHE A 323 -6.39 25.31 -6.04
N ALA A 324 -6.94 26.20 -5.23
CA ALA A 324 -7.68 27.37 -5.72
C ALA A 324 -6.80 28.33 -6.52
N VAL A 325 -5.54 28.49 -6.13
CA VAL A 325 -4.55 29.31 -6.87
C VAL A 325 -4.23 28.68 -8.21
N LEU A 326 -3.96 27.38 -8.26
CA LEU A 326 -3.60 26.68 -9.50
C LEU A 326 -4.76 26.57 -10.49
N VAL A 327 -6.01 26.46 -10.02
CA VAL A 327 -7.19 26.52 -10.90
C VAL A 327 -7.33 27.89 -11.55
N LYS A 328 -7.01 28.97 -10.84
CA LYS A 328 -7.07 30.34 -11.38
C LYS A 328 -5.90 30.69 -12.29
N ASN A 329 -4.74 30.08 -12.07
CA ASN A 329 -3.47 30.38 -12.76
C ASN A 329 -2.82 29.07 -13.24
N PRO A 330 -3.41 28.36 -14.20
CA PRO A 330 -2.94 27.05 -14.63
C PRO A 330 -1.54 27.08 -15.26
N GLU A 331 -1.07 28.23 -15.73
CA GLU A 331 0.28 28.46 -16.27
C GLU A 331 1.40 28.25 -15.22
N ILE A 332 1.09 28.21 -13.94
CA ILE A 332 2.04 27.85 -12.87
C ILE A 332 2.43 26.36 -12.96
N MET A 333 1.53 25.52 -13.45
CA MET A 333 1.79 24.10 -13.58
C MET A 333 2.70 23.78 -14.76
N PRO A 334 3.45 22.65 -14.71
CA PRO A 334 4.14 22.15 -15.88
C PRO A 334 3.16 21.94 -17.04
N ILE A 335 3.58 22.29 -18.27
CA ILE A 335 2.74 22.26 -19.49
C ILE A 335 1.97 20.93 -19.66
N ARG A 336 2.60 19.80 -19.36
CA ARG A 336 1.95 18.47 -19.43
C ARG A 336 0.67 18.35 -18.59
N PHE A 337 0.57 19.07 -17.46
CA PHE A 337 -0.65 19.07 -16.64
C PHE A 337 -1.70 20.07 -17.17
N VAL A 338 -1.27 21.12 -17.85
CA VAL A 338 -2.20 21.99 -18.57
C VAL A 338 -2.85 21.22 -19.72
N GLU A 339 -2.04 20.53 -20.53
CA GLU A 339 -2.52 19.66 -21.62
C GLU A 339 -3.38 18.49 -21.11
N HIS A 340 -3.00 17.89 -19.99
CA HIS A 340 -3.83 16.85 -19.33
C HIS A 340 -5.19 17.42 -18.91
N GLY A 341 -5.24 18.69 -18.48
CA GLY A 341 -6.48 19.39 -18.13
C GLY A 341 -7.47 19.55 -19.29
N GLU A 342 -6.98 19.59 -20.53
CA GLU A 342 -7.84 19.61 -21.73
C GLU A 342 -8.60 18.28 -21.91
N GLN A 343 -8.04 17.16 -21.40
CA GLN A 343 -8.60 15.81 -21.54
C GLN A 343 -9.56 15.46 -20.38
N VAL A 344 -9.17 15.82 -19.15
CA VAL A 344 -9.87 15.36 -17.93
C VAL A 344 -10.58 16.48 -17.17
N GLY A 345 -10.48 17.72 -17.63
CA GLY A 345 -10.91 18.92 -16.92
C GLY A 345 -9.79 19.52 -16.06
N LEU A 346 -9.71 20.85 -16.05
CA LEU A 346 -8.67 21.59 -15.34
C LEU A 346 -8.64 21.29 -13.83
N PRO A 347 -9.78 21.27 -13.10
CA PRO A 347 -9.75 20.94 -11.66
C PRO A 347 -9.17 19.56 -11.39
N ARG A 348 -9.54 18.55 -12.18
CA ARG A 348 -9.02 17.19 -12.06
C ARG A 348 -7.51 17.16 -12.28
N SER A 349 -7.00 17.82 -13.30
CA SER A 349 -5.57 17.90 -13.59
C SER A 349 -4.79 18.60 -12.49
N VAL A 350 -5.33 19.69 -11.92
CA VAL A 350 -4.76 20.38 -10.74
C VAL A 350 -4.66 19.40 -9.55
N GLY A 351 -5.73 18.63 -9.30
CA GLY A 351 -5.73 17.59 -8.27
C GLY A 351 -4.63 16.54 -8.49
N HIS A 352 -4.47 16.06 -9.72
CA HIS A 352 -3.42 15.12 -10.11
C HIS A 352 -2.00 15.72 -9.95
N TYR A 353 -1.83 16.99 -10.29
CA TYR A 353 -0.54 17.68 -10.10
C TYR A 353 -0.17 17.78 -8.62
N ILE A 354 -1.11 18.22 -7.75
CA ILE A 354 -0.89 18.30 -6.31
C ILE A 354 -0.64 16.91 -5.73
N ALA A 355 -1.46 15.92 -6.08
CA ALA A 355 -1.30 14.54 -5.60
C ALA A 355 0.07 13.94 -5.97
N GLY A 356 0.64 14.35 -7.10
CA GLY A 356 1.97 13.94 -7.53
C GLY A 356 3.13 14.58 -6.76
N MET A 357 2.91 15.56 -5.89
CA MET A 357 3.98 16.23 -5.14
C MET A 357 4.49 15.38 -3.97
N THR A 358 5.73 15.62 -3.57
CA THR A 358 6.21 15.24 -2.22
C THR A 358 5.81 16.32 -1.21
N ASP A 359 5.82 15.99 0.07
CA ASP A 359 5.46 16.94 1.14
C ASP A 359 6.30 18.22 1.05
N ARG A 360 7.62 18.07 0.95
CA ARG A 360 8.55 19.19 0.79
C ARG A 360 8.29 20.02 -0.47
N PHE A 361 8.03 19.38 -1.60
CA PHE A 361 7.76 20.12 -2.84
C PHE A 361 6.43 20.87 -2.77
N PHE A 362 5.42 20.28 -2.12
CA PHE A 362 4.16 20.96 -1.85
C PHE A 362 4.37 22.23 -1.01
N GLU A 363 5.14 22.15 0.08
CA GLU A 363 5.45 23.30 0.93
C GLU A 363 6.15 24.43 0.13
N GLN A 364 7.10 24.08 -0.73
CA GLN A 364 7.76 25.04 -1.60
C GLN A 364 6.79 25.74 -2.55
N GLN A 365 5.86 25.00 -3.17
CA GLN A 365 4.85 25.57 -4.05
C GLN A 365 3.86 26.45 -3.27
N PHE A 366 3.47 26.03 -2.09
CA PHE A 366 2.58 26.81 -1.21
C PHE A 366 3.21 28.15 -0.82
N LEU A 367 4.45 28.16 -0.36
CA LEU A 367 5.17 29.39 -0.02
C LEU A 367 5.39 30.31 -1.22
N ALA A 368 5.64 29.75 -2.39
CA ALA A 368 5.89 30.52 -3.61
C ALA A 368 4.62 31.22 -4.15
N HIS A 369 3.44 30.61 -4.01
CA HIS A 369 2.24 31.02 -4.73
C HIS A 369 1.07 31.44 -3.84
N VAL A 370 1.05 31.07 -2.55
CA VAL A 370 -0.07 31.35 -1.63
C VAL A 370 0.33 32.32 -0.52
N SER A 371 1.55 32.20 0.04
CA SER A 371 2.00 33.01 1.19
C SER A 371 2.62 34.37 0.81
N ARG A 372 2.29 34.90 -0.37
CA ARG A 372 2.74 36.23 -0.79
C ARG A 372 1.78 37.32 -0.34
#